data_d4e636695bef038d940b519894defce0
#
_entry.id   d4e636695bef038d940b519894defce0
#
_cell.length_a   1.000
_cell.length_b   1.000
_cell.length_c   1.000
_cell.angle_alpha   90.00
_cell.angle_beta   90.00
_cell.angle_gamma   90.00
#
_symmetry.space_group_name_H-M   'P 1'
#
loop_
_entity.id
_entity.type
_entity.pdbx_description
1 polymer ?
#
loop_
_entity_poly.entity_id
_entity_poly.type
_entity_poly.pdbx_seq_one_letter_code
_entity_poly.pdbx_strand_id
1 'polypeptide(L)'
;MKCLAFILLSLASTSATAGADPTVASSTTPVPHRPDSADAAAAEPRPKPGDVTAADVQNAPLPGHESGQIRGLDPGDSAFRIAARGLLLVPKLAVDVALSPVRGAFWANDRYRLEDLYYRVFYNDDRTIGLFPTATYTSGFGAAAGVGFIDRALSGDHESIALQATTGAVTGDTYRASVSGSFRTGQRIAPWLELGLDANFDRHPSDPFYGIGNGNAVQSADAPINPLTDDRALEAHHRYREARVAVVGDLRVIDGLHVLGTGALTDLQFAPSTSSPSIETAYMASDLVGFATGVRHVYGELELRWDTRRPESRWEPRDVHSTGSLASVLAGRVHRLDAGTDFWRYGVELQQYFRIATGPRLIGVRFHGAGVTGGRDEVPFTELPMLGGSAFLRGYSFERFRDRVAAFGSVQYQWDLSHLIDAYLFTDVGRVFPGLDQLTARGMRVGYGVGLEMHGTHGFVVESSLASSIDGGVVFSVSLNPVLDTKERWR
;
A
#
# COMPACT_ATOMS: atom_id res chain seq x y z
N MET A 1 -26.54 14.32 0.56
CA MET A 1 -26.00 13.56 -0.56
C MET A 1 -25.00 14.37 -1.41
N LYS A 2 -24.27 15.35 -0.87
CA LYS A 2 -23.23 16.11 -1.59
C LYS A 2 -21.81 15.88 -1.02
N CYS A 3 -21.64 15.04 -0.01
CA CYS A 3 -20.35 14.80 0.65
C CYS A 3 -19.58 13.53 0.21
N LEU A 4 -20.18 12.66 -0.61
CA LEU A 4 -19.52 11.40 -0.98
C LEU A 4 -18.62 11.51 -2.23
N ALA A 5 -18.75 12.55 -3.02
CA ALA A 5 -17.92 12.74 -4.21
C ALA A 5 -16.52 13.32 -3.91
N PHE A 6 -16.30 13.85 -2.71
CA PHE A 6 -15.04 14.48 -2.32
C PHE A 6 -14.01 13.51 -1.68
N ILE A 7 -14.42 12.30 -1.32
CA ILE A 7 -13.55 11.35 -0.61
C ILE A 7 -12.60 10.60 -1.54
N LEU A 8 -12.85 10.61 -2.85
CA LEU A 8 -12.02 9.90 -3.84
C LEU A 8 -10.87 10.72 -4.42
N LEU A 9 -10.68 11.96 -3.99
CA LEU A 9 -9.77 12.90 -4.67
C LEU A 9 -8.54 13.32 -3.85
N SER A 10 -8.21 12.68 -2.79
CA SER A 10 -7.07 13.15 -2.02
C SER A 10 -6.14 12.04 -1.66
N LEU A 11 -4.99 12.07 -2.24
CA LEU A 11 -3.73 11.62 -1.63
C LEU A 11 -2.72 11.18 -2.68
N ALA A 12 -2.15 12.18 -3.30
CA ALA A 12 -0.79 12.04 -3.76
C ALA A 12 0.07 12.62 -2.64
N SER A 13 0.46 11.82 -1.69
CA SER A 13 1.50 12.23 -0.79
C SER A 13 2.50 11.11 -0.60
N THR A 14 3.66 11.48 -1.06
CA THR A 14 4.96 11.00 -0.65
C THR A 14 5.32 9.58 -0.99
N SER A 15 5.63 9.38 -2.23
CA SER A 15 6.94 8.88 -2.62
C SER A 15 7.14 9.11 -4.10
N ALA A 16 7.47 10.34 -4.45
CA ALA A 16 8.07 10.62 -5.74
C ALA A 16 9.52 10.14 -5.70
N THR A 17 9.76 8.87 -5.97
CA THR A 17 11.00 8.51 -6.63
C THR A 17 10.83 8.98 -8.06
N ALA A 18 11.41 10.13 -8.38
CA ALA A 18 11.51 10.64 -9.73
C ALA A 18 12.28 9.65 -10.58
N GLY A 19 11.58 8.83 -11.35
CA GLY A 19 12.15 8.18 -12.50
C GLY A 19 12.36 9.24 -13.57
N ALA A 20 13.59 9.71 -13.75
CA ALA A 20 13.95 10.56 -14.87
C ALA A 20 13.84 9.74 -16.16
N ASP A 21 12.99 10.17 -17.08
CA ASP A 21 13.02 9.72 -18.46
C ASP A 21 14.38 10.12 -19.10
N PRO A 22 15.14 9.18 -19.67
CA PRO A 22 16.30 9.55 -20.45
C PRO A 22 15.81 10.19 -21.75
N THR A 23 16.05 11.47 -21.92
CA THR A 23 15.97 12.16 -23.20
C THR A 23 16.81 11.43 -24.23
N VAL A 24 16.15 10.72 -25.13
CA VAL A 24 16.79 10.14 -26.31
C VAL A 24 17.20 11.27 -27.23
N ALA A 25 18.46 11.58 -27.23
CA ALA A 25 19.06 12.41 -28.27
C ALA A 25 18.95 11.68 -29.61
N SER A 26 18.20 12.25 -30.53
CA SER A 26 18.10 11.78 -31.91
C SER A 26 19.42 11.99 -32.63
N SER A 27 20.23 10.96 -32.76
CA SER A 27 21.32 10.91 -33.71
C SER A 27 20.77 10.35 -35.02
N THR A 28 20.58 11.21 -35.99
CA THR A 28 20.34 10.85 -37.38
C THR A 28 21.62 10.27 -37.97
N THR A 29 21.68 8.95 -38.15
CA THR A 29 22.64 8.32 -39.06
C THR A 29 21.90 7.83 -40.31
N PRO A 30 22.37 8.07 -41.50
CA PRO A 30 21.70 7.68 -42.73
C PRO A 30 21.81 6.17 -42.95
N VAL A 31 20.64 5.54 -43.22
CA VAL A 31 20.56 4.13 -43.61
C VAL A 31 20.99 3.97 -45.08
N PRO A 32 21.87 3.01 -45.43
CA PRO A 32 22.21 2.75 -46.81
C PRO A 32 21.09 2.00 -47.52
N HIS A 33 20.77 2.44 -48.72
CA HIS A 33 19.90 1.81 -49.70
C HIS A 33 20.29 0.37 -49.95
N ARG A 34 19.35 -0.55 -49.91
CA ARG A 34 19.45 -1.91 -50.42
C ARG A 34 18.55 -2.06 -51.65
N PRO A 35 19.04 -2.66 -52.75
CA PRO A 35 18.31 -2.67 -54.00
C PRO A 35 17.14 -3.66 -54.02
N ASP A 36 16.17 -3.31 -54.85
CA ASP A 36 14.93 -4.02 -55.13
C ASP A 36 15.17 -5.49 -55.58
N SER A 37 14.44 -6.40 -54.96
CA SER A 37 14.11 -7.67 -55.58
C SER A 37 12.58 -7.77 -55.67
N ALA A 38 12.12 -7.71 -56.91
CA ALA A 38 10.75 -7.90 -57.29
C ALA A 38 10.35 -9.38 -57.07
N ASP A 39 9.30 -9.57 -56.28
CA ASP A 39 8.43 -10.74 -56.40
C ASP A 39 6.98 -10.28 -56.34
N ALA A 40 6.33 -10.39 -57.51
CA ALA A 40 4.96 -10.05 -57.71
C ALA A 40 4.07 -11.16 -57.16
N ALA A 41 3.59 -10.99 -55.92
CA ALA A 41 2.41 -11.71 -55.45
C ALA A 41 1.18 -10.87 -55.78
N ALA A 42 0.23 -11.44 -56.53
CA ALA A 42 -0.98 -10.83 -57.01
C ALA A 42 -1.78 -10.23 -55.85
N ALA A 43 -1.91 -8.90 -55.87
CA ALA A 43 -2.76 -8.18 -54.95
C ALA A 43 -4.23 -8.43 -55.32
N GLU A 44 -5.03 -8.94 -54.43
CA GLU A 44 -6.48 -8.92 -54.51
C GLU A 44 -6.96 -7.48 -54.69
N PRO A 45 -7.96 -7.25 -55.60
CA PRO A 45 -8.44 -5.87 -55.83
C PRO A 45 -9.12 -5.31 -54.58
N ARG A 46 -8.65 -4.17 -54.10
CA ARG A 46 -9.33 -3.41 -53.03
C ARG A 46 -10.73 -3.03 -53.49
N PRO A 47 -11.76 -3.29 -52.68
CA PRO A 47 -13.12 -2.85 -53.01
C PRO A 47 -13.18 -1.31 -53.19
N LYS A 48 -13.93 -0.84 -54.17
CA LYS A 48 -14.10 0.58 -54.45
C LYS A 48 -14.88 1.24 -53.30
N PRO A 49 -14.59 2.50 -52.97
CA PRO A 49 -15.40 3.27 -52.00
C PRO A 49 -16.84 3.39 -52.51
N GLY A 50 -17.78 2.70 -51.90
CA GLY A 50 -19.18 2.65 -52.30
C GLY A 50 -19.84 1.28 -52.18
N ASP A 51 -19.08 0.21 -52.13
CA ASP A 51 -19.63 -1.16 -52.06
C ASP A 51 -19.82 -1.69 -50.61
N VAL A 52 -19.60 -0.85 -49.59
CA VAL A 52 -19.80 -1.21 -48.18
C VAL A 52 -21.24 -0.95 -47.79
N THR A 53 -22.01 -1.99 -47.60
CA THR A 53 -23.42 -1.84 -47.15
C THR A 53 -23.48 -1.55 -45.66
N ALA A 54 -24.59 -0.94 -45.20
CA ALA A 54 -24.80 -0.68 -43.78
C ALA A 54 -24.71 -1.94 -42.89
N ALA A 55 -24.94 -3.13 -43.49
CA ALA A 55 -24.79 -4.42 -42.83
C ALA A 55 -23.30 -4.78 -42.56
N ASP A 56 -22.40 -4.37 -43.48
CA ASP A 56 -20.96 -4.64 -43.33
C ASP A 56 -20.33 -3.77 -42.24
N VAL A 57 -20.83 -2.54 -42.05
CA VAL A 57 -20.40 -1.63 -40.99
C VAL A 57 -20.86 -2.12 -39.61
N GLN A 58 -22.06 -2.72 -39.52
CA GLN A 58 -22.58 -3.31 -38.26
C GLN A 58 -21.83 -4.59 -37.81
N ASN A 59 -21.19 -5.29 -38.73
CA ASN A 59 -20.46 -6.51 -38.48
C ASN A 59 -18.94 -6.36 -38.44
N ALA A 60 -18.42 -5.15 -38.67
CA ALA A 60 -16.99 -4.88 -38.52
C ALA A 60 -16.56 -5.07 -37.04
N PRO A 61 -15.53 -5.85 -36.73
CA PRO A 61 -15.04 -6.00 -35.37
C PRO A 61 -14.50 -4.65 -34.90
N LEU A 62 -15.01 -4.16 -33.76
CA LEU A 62 -14.49 -2.98 -33.10
C LEU A 62 -13.02 -3.25 -32.74
N PRO A 63 -12.08 -2.38 -33.13
CA PRO A 63 -10.69 -2.56 -32.76
C PRO A 63 -10.56 -2.44 -31.24
N GLY A 64 -10.09 -3.53 -30.61
CA GLY A 64 -9.75 -3.54 -29.19
C GLY A 64 -10.59 -4.40 -28.26
N HIS A 65 -11.62 -5.11 -28.74
CA HIS A 65 -12.32 -6.11 -27.94
C HIS A 65 -12.00 -7.53 -28.48
N GLU A 66 -10.90 -8.08 -28.05
CA GLU A 66 -10.75 -9.53 -28.01
C GLU A 66 -11.60 -10.07 -26.84
N SER A 67 -12.91 -10.09 -26.99
CA SER A 67 -13.72 -11.02 -26.23
C SER A 67 -13.36 -12.40 -26.73
N GLY A 68 -12.84 -13.29 -25.85
CA GLY A 68 -12.52 -14.69 -26.20
C GLY A 68 -13.74 -15.55 -26.51
N GLN A 69 -14.75 -14.99 -27.15
CA GLN A 69 -15.91 -15.67 -27.70
C GLN A 69 -15.64 -15.96 -29.18
N ILE A 70 -15.41 -17.22 -29.48
CA ILE A 70 -15.44 -17.75 -30.84
C ILE A 70 -16.85 -17.45 -31.38
N ARG A 71 -17.00 -16.42 -32.24
CA ARG A 71 -18.23 -16.12 -32.95
C ARG A 71 -18.53 -17.32 -33.85
N GLY A 72 -19.61 -18.03 -33.56
CA GLY A 72 -20.09 -19.11 -34.45
C GLY A 72 -20.68 -20.32 -33.76
N LEU A 73 -20.45 -20.45 -32.46
CA LEU A 73 -21.13 -21.46 -31.63
C LEU A 73 -21.97 -20.71 -30.58
N ASP A 74 -23.20 -20.39 -30.93
CA ASP A 74 -24.23 -20.13 -29.94
C ASP A 74 -24.68 -21.51 -29.42
N PRO A 75 -24.11 -22.02 -28.31
CA PRO A 75 -24.54 -23.26 -27.75
C PRO A 75 -25.86 -22.92 -27.05
N GLY A 76 -26.96 -23.22 -27.70
CA GLY A 76 -28.32 -22.94 -27.24
C GLY A 76 -28.43 -23.03 -25.70
N ASP A 77 -29.26 -22.20 -25.10
CA ASP A 77 -29.44 -22.15 -23.65
C ASP A 77 -29.83 -23.53 -23.09
N SER A 78 -28.83 -24.32 -22.69
CA SER A 78 -29.04 -25.58 -22.01
C SER A 78 -29.73 -25.31 -20.67
N ALA A 79 -30.61 -26.17 -20.21
CA ALA A 79 -31.30 -26.07 -18.92
C ALA A 79 -30.30 -25.83 -17.76
N PHE A 80 -29.08 -26.37 -17.86
CA PHE A 80 -27.97 -26.13 -16.92
C PHE A 80 -27.52 -24.67 -16.92
N ARG A 81 -27.41 -24.02 -18.10
CA ARG A 81 -27.04 -22.59 -18.18
C ARG A 81 -28.11 -21.68 -17.62
N ILE A 82 -29.37 -21.99 -17.85
CA ILE A 82 -30.50 -21.24 -17.29
C ILE A 82 -30.51 -21.37 -15.76
N ALA A 83 -30.32 -22.57 -15.25
CA ALA A 83 -30.22 -22.82 -13.80
C ALA A 83 -29.01 -22.13 -13.17
N ALA A 84 -27.83 -22.20 -13.82
CA ALA A 84 -26.62 -21.54 -13.38
C ALA A 84 -26.76 -19.99 -13.40
N ARG A 85 -27.38 -19.43 -14.44
CA ARG A 85 -27.69 -17.98 -14.48
C ARG A 85 -28.66 -17.58 -13.37
N GLY A 86 -29.67 -18.38 -13.07
CA GLY A 86 -30.60 -18.15 -11.96
C GLY A 86 -29.90 -18.20 -10.61
N LEU A 87 -29.05 -19.18 -10.38
CA LEU A 87 -28.28 -19.33 -9.15
C LEU A 87 -27.26 -18.19 -8.95
N LEU A 88 -26.64 -17.72 -10.03
CA LEU A 88 -25.66 -16.65 -10.01
C LEU A 88 -26.26 -15.24 -10.07
N LEU A 89 -27.60 -15.13 -10.25
CA LEU A 89 -28.28 -13.84 -10.36
C LEU A 89 -28.16 -13.03 -9.05
N VAL A 90 -28.32 -13.67 -7.89
CA VAL A 90 -28.22 -13.01 -6.58
C VAL A 90 -26.77 -12.57 -6.29
N PRO A 91 -25.76 -13.44 -6.42
CA PRO A 91 -24.35 -13.01 -6.33
C PRO A 91 -23.99 -11.92 -7.32
N LYS A 92 -24.44 -12.02 -8.57
CA LYS A 92 -24.21 -11.00 -9.59
C LYS A 92 -24.83 -9.66 -9.20
N LEU A 93 -26.09 -9.65 -8.75
CA LEU A 93 -26.77 -8.44 -8.32
C LEU A 93 -26.05 -7.80 -7.12
N ALA A 94 -25.61 -8.62 -6.15
CA ALA A 94 -24.86 -8.15 -4.99
C ALA A 94 -23.54 -7.49 -5.42
N VAL A 95 -22.80 -8.10 -6.36
CA VAL A 95 -21.59 -7.52 -6.94
C VAL A 95 -21.90 -6.26 -7.75
N ASP A 96 -22.94 -6.24 -8.57
CA ASP A 96 -23.33 -5.08 -9.35
C ASP A 96 -23.74 -3.89 -8.45
N VAL A 97 -24.44 -4.15 -7.34
CA VAL A 97 -24.78 -3.13 -6.34
C VAL A 97 -23.52 -2.68 -5.59
N ALA A 98 -22.67 -3.60 -5.17
CA ALA A 98 -21.42 -3.27 -4.47
C ALA A 98 -20.46 -2.45 -5.35
N LEU A 99 -20.43 -2.73 -6.66
CA LEU A 99 -19.61 -1.99 -7.63
C LEU A 99 -20.31 -0.74 -8.20
N SER A 100 -21.57 -0.49 -7.88
CA SER A 100 -22.31 0.66 -8.43
C SER A 100 -21.67 2.02 -8.07
N PRO A 101 -21.14 2.27 -6.85
CA PRO A 101 -20.44 3.52 -6.55
C PRO A 101 -19.15 3.67 -7.37
N VAL A 102 -18.45 2.56 -7.59
CA VAL A 102 -17.21 2.51 -8.40
C VAL A 102 -17.53 2.84 -9.85
N ARG A 103 -18.54 2.18 -10.44
CA ARG A 103 -19.03 2.49 -11.81
C ARG A 103 -19.53 3.93 -11.94
N GLY A 104 -20.19 4.45 -10.89
CA GLY A 104 -20.61 5.84 -10.84
C GLY A 104 -19.45 6.83 -10.82
N ALA A 105 -18.38 6.50 -10.10
CA ALA A 105 -17.14 7.29 -10.09
C ALA A 105 -16.46 7.30 -11.46
N PHE A 106 -16.40 6.15 -12.16
CA PHE A 106 -15.90 6.09 -13.53
C PHE A 106 -16.70 6.90 -14.50
N TRP A 107 -18.01 6.69 -14.51
CA TRP A 107 -18.88 7.49 -15.37
C TRP A 107 -18.71 8.98 -15.11
N ALA A 108 -18.56 9.38 -13.86
CA ALA A 108 -18.29 10.77 -13.49
C ALA A 108 -16.92 11.24 -13.97
N ASN A 109 -15.87 10.40 -13.82
CA ASN A 109 -14.53 10.71 -14.31
C ASN A 109 -14.52 10.86 -15.84
N ASP A 110 -15.08 9.90 -16.56
CA ASP A 110 -15.15 9.94 -18.03
C ASP A 110 -15.98 11.11 -18.52
N ARG A 111 -17.09 11.42 -17.83
CA ARG A 111 -18.00 12.52 -18.21
C ARG A 111 -17.45 13.90 -17.90
N TYR A 112 -16.80 14.06 -16.76
CA TYR A 112 -16.38 15.35 -16.23
C TYR A 112 -14.86 15.53 -16.23
N ARG A 113 -14.09 14.51 -16.64
CA ARG A 113 -12.62 14.53 -16.63
C ARG A 113 -12.11 15.00 -15.27
N LEU A 114 -12.58 14.35 -14.21
CA LEU A 114 -12.32 14.77 -12.82
C LEU A 114 -10.83 14.84 -12.50
N GLU A 115 -10.03 13.96 -13.10
CA GLU A 115 -8.56 13.97 -12.94
C GLU A 115 -7.97 15.26 -13.53
N ASP A 116 -8.33 15.65 -14.75
CA ASP A 116 -7.85 16.90 -15.36
C ASP A 116 -8.32 18.12 -14.58
N LEU A 117 -9.56 18.09 -14.09
CA LEU A 117 -10.10 19.16 -13.25
C LEU A 117 -9.31 19.28 -11.94
N TYR A 118 -8.99 18.15 -11.30
CA TYR A 118 -8.21 18.11 -10.09
C TYR A 118 -6.82 18.74 -10.29
N TYR A 119 -6.09 18.31 -11.33
CA TYR A 119 -4.79 18.89 -11.62
C TYR A 119 -4.86 20.36 -11.97
N ARG A 120 -5.87 20.79 -12.73
CA ARG A 120 -6.07 22.20 -13.07
C ARG A 120 -6.36 23.10 -11.87
N VAL A 121 -7.07 22.56 -10.86
CA VAL A 121 -7.46 23.33 -9.66
C VAL A 121 -6.35 23.36 -8.63
N PHE A 122 -5.63 22.24 -8.47
CA PHE A 122 -4.73 22.04 -7.33
C PHE A 122 -3.25 22.05 -7.70
N TYR A 123 -2.92 22.06 -8.99
CA TYR A 123 -1.54 22.06 -9.46
C TYR A 123 -1.30 23.21 -10.45
N ASN A 124 -0.02 23.59 -10.60
CA ASN A 124 0.42 24.47 -11.68
C ASN A 124 0.33 23.75 -13.05
N ASP A 125 0.53 24.51 -14.14
CA ASP A 125 0.41 23.99 -15.51
C ASP A 125 1.39 22.84 -15.79
N ASP A 126 2.60 22.89 -15.22
CA ASP A 126 3.64 21.87 -15.36
C ASP A 126 3.45 20.67 -14.40
N ARG A 127 2.44 20.75 -13.52
CA ARG A 127 2.15 19.74 -12.48
C ARG A 127 3.33 19.45 -11.53
N THR A 128 4.25 20.37 -11.42
CA THR A 128 5.41 20.27 -10.52
C THR A 128 5.08 20.76 -9.12
N ILE A 129 4.22 21.77 -9.00
CA ILE A 129 3.83 22.35 -7.72
C ILE A 129 2.33 22.11 -7.52
N GLY A 130 1.96 21.61 -6.35
CA GLY A 130 0.56 21.36 -6.00
C GLY A 130 0.23 21.69 -4.55
N LEU A 131 -0.99 22.22 -4.34
CA LEU A 131 -1.61 22.37 -3.03
C LEU A 131 -3.01 21.76 -3.10
N PHE A 132 -3.22 20.67 -2.38
CA PHE A 132 -4.41 19.83 -2.57
C PHE A 132 -5.00 19.36 -1.22
N PRO A 133 -6.33 19.15 -1.16
CA PRO A 133 -6.97 18.57 -0.01
C PRO A 133 -6.59 17.10 0.15
N THR A 134 -6.43 16.65 1.40
CA THR A 134 -6.19 15.25 1.73
C THR A 134 -7.29 14.74 2.65
N ALA A 135 -7.65 13.46 2.51
CA ALA A 135 -8.54 12.79 3.43
C ALA A 135 -8.11 11.33 3.57
N THR A 136 -8.11 10.81 4.79
CA THR A 136 -7.77 9.43 5.09
C THR A 136 -8.87 8.78 5.91
N TYR A 137 -9.07 7.49 5.69
CA TYR A 137 -9.85 6.65 6.58
C TYR A 137 -9.06 5.40 6.89
N THR A 138 -8.85 5.15 8.17
CA THR A 138 -8.19 3.93 8.64
C THR A 138 -9.11 3.25 9.63
N SER A 139 -9.40 1.97 9.39
CA SER A 139 -10.18 1.16 10.32
C SER A 139 -9.50 1.16 11.70
N GLY A 140 -10.26 1.48 12.75
CA GLY A 140 -9.76 1.66 14.11
C GLY A 140 -9.33 3.09 14.46
N PHE A 141 -9.01 3.96 13.47
CA PHE A 141 -8.59 5.35 13.73
C PHE A 141 -9.59 6.41 13.25
N GLY A 142 -10.60 6.02 12.45
CA GLY A 142 -11.58 6.95 11.91
C GLY A 142 -11.08 7.78 10.73
N ALA A 143 -11.83 8.83 10.40
CA ALA A 143 -11.54 9.72 9.28
C ALA A 143 -10.61 10.87 9.71
N ALA A 144 -9.72 11.28 8.82
CA ALA A 144 -8.93 12.49 8.94
C ALA A 144 -8.96 13.28 7.62
N ALA A 145 -8.93 14.60 7.69
CA ALA A 145 -8.87 15.47 6.53
C ALA A 145 -7.77 16.52 6.72
N GLY A 146 -7.24 17.05 5.62
CA GLY A 146 -6.13 17.98 5.70
C GLY A 146 -5.75 18.58 4.37
N VAL A 147 -4.52 19.05 4.31
CA VAL A 147 -3.92 19.64 3.11
C VAL A 147 -2.55 19.02 2.85
N GLY A 148 -2.24 18.82 1.59
CA GLY A 148 -0.93 18.41 1.09
C GLY A 148 -0.34 19.50 0.19
N PHE A 149 0.95 19.69 0.28
CA PHE A 149 1.75 20.53 -0.63
C PHE A 149 2.88 19.67 -1.21
N ILE A 150 3.13 19.83 -2.48
CA ILE A 150 4.25 19.18 -3.16
C ILE A 150 4.92 20.16 -4.12
N ASP A 151 6.24 20.15 -4.16
CA ASP A 151 7.05 20.75 -5.21
C ASP A 151 8.09 19.72 -5.66
N ARG A 152 8.07 19.34 -6.93
CA ARG A 152 8.91 18.31 -7.53
C ARG A 152 10.11 18.86 -8.29
N ALA A 153 10.27 20.17 -8.29
CA ALA A 153 11.33 20.86 -9.02
C ALA A 153 11.78 22.12 -8.27
N LEU A 154 12.01 21.99 -6.95
CA LEU A 154 12.22 23.09 -6.02
C LEU A 154 13.33 24.09 -6.47
N SER A 155 14.38 23.62 -7.10
CA SER A 155 15.42 24.45 -7.71
C SER A 155 15.70 24.08 -9.18
N GLY A 156 14.76 23.44 -9.83
CA GLY A 156 14.81 23.15 -11.27
C GLY A 156 15.47 21.81 -11.64
N ASP A 157 16.06 21.09 -10.69
CA ASP A 157 16.90 19.91 -10.94
C ASP A 157 16.50 18.67 -10.13
N HIS A 158 15.23 18.30 -10.12
CA HIS A 158 14.77 17.05 -9.52
C HIS A 158 14.69 17.01 -7.98
N GLU A 159 15.01 18.10 -7.29
CA GLU A 159 14.73 18.16 -5.85
C GLU A 159 13.23 18.24 -5.61
N SER A 160 12.80 17.53 -4.58
CA SER A 160 11.39 17.56 -4.21
C SER A 160 11.20 17.82 -2.73
N ILE A 161 10.14 18.55 -2.43
CA ILE A 161 9.61 18.71 -1.08
C ILE A 161 8.14 18.31 -1.08
N ALA A 162 7.73 17.57 -0.07
CA ALA A 162 6.33 17.28 0.19
C ALA A 162 6.01 17.56 1.65
N LEU A 163 4.88 18.22 1.88
CA LEU A 163 4.38 18.56 3.21
C LEU A 163 2.92 18.12 3.30
N GLN A 164 2.53 17.59 4.42
CA GLN A 164 1.14 17.21 4.68
C GLN A 164 0.75 17.55 6.11
N ALA A 165 -0.44 18.05 6.29
CA ALA A 165 -1.04 18.24 7.60
C ALA A 165 -2.48 17.72 7.57
N THR A 166 -2.82 16.84 8.52
CA THR A 166 -4.17 16.28 8.64
C THR A 166 -4.68 16.39 10.06
N THR A 167 -5.98 16.52 10.19
CA THR A 167 -6.68 16.44 11.47
C THR A 167 -7.89 15.52 11.35
N GLY A 168 -8.22 14.83 12.40
CA GLY A 168 -9.29 13.84 12.38
C GLY A 168 -10.21 13.93 13.57
N ALA A 169 -11.12 12.95 13.67
CA ALA A 169 -12.22 12.94 14.63
C ALA A 169 -11.81 13.39 16.03
N VAL A 170 -12.58 14.34 16.53
CA VAL A 170 -12.47 14.87 17.88
C VAL A 170 -13.50 14.15 18.74
N THR A 171 -13.05 13.48 19.77
CA THR A 171 -13.91 12.99 20.86
C THR A 171 -13.51 13.70 22.13
N GLY A 172 -14.35 14.64 22.57
CA GLY A 172 -14.04 15.48 23.72
C GLY A 172 -12.86 16.44 23.46
N ASP A 173 -11.93 16.53 24.40
CA ASP A 173 -10.74 17.39 24.33
C ASP A 173 -9.57 16.78 23.53
N THR A 174 -9.79 15.63 22.88
CA THR A 174 -8.73 14.90 22.16
C THR A 174 -8.99 14.92 20.67
N TYR A 175 -8.00 15.37 19.90
CA TYR A 175 -8.03 15.38 18.44
C TYR A 175 -6.86 14.58 17.89
N ARG A 176 -7.09 13.93 16.74
CA ARG A 176 -6.03 13.38 15.93
C ARG A 176 -5.37 14.48 15.12
N ALA A 177 -4.06 14.50 15.06
CA ALA A 177 -3.31 15.39 14.19
C ALA A 177 -2.07 14.67 13.67
N SER A 178 -1.78 14.86 12.39
CA SER A 178 -0.55 14.38 11.77
C SER A 178 0.03 15.51 10.92
N VAL A 179 1.33 15.72 11.05
CA VAL A 179 2.10 16.63 10.19
C VAL A 179 3.32 15.88 9.72
N SER A 180 3.51 15.79 8.42
CA SER A 180 4.68 15.16 7.82
C SER A 180 5.31 16.07 6.78
N GLY A 181 6.63 15.95 6.65
CA GLY A 181 7.39 16.64 5.63
C GLY A 181 8.52 15.75 5.14
N SER A 182 8.78 15.79 3.85
CA SER A 182 9.91 15.11 3.23
C SER A 182 10.61 16.02 2.24
N PHE A 183 11.92 15.91 2.20
CA PHE A 183 12.79 16.54 1.20
C PHE A 183 13.65 15.46 0.55
N ARG A 184 13.86 15.55 -0.75
CA ARG A 184 14.74 14.66 -1.52
C ARG A 184 15.61 15.49 -2.43
N THR A 185 16.88 15.13 -2.53
CA THR A 185 17.83 15.79 -3.44
C THR A 185 17.68 15.31 -4.88
N GLY A 186 16.95 14.23 -5.09
CA GLY A 186 16.92 13.56 -6.39
C GLY A 186 18.33 13.21 -6.84
N GLN A 187 18.60 13.34 -8.13
CA GLN A 187 19.90 13.04 -8.73
C GLN A 187 20.88 14.24 -8.78
N ARG A 188 20.60 15.32 -8.07
CA ARG A 188 21.39 16.55 -8.13
C ARG A 188 22.84 16.37 -7.68
N ILE A 189 23.04 15.58 -6.60
CA ILE A 189 24.38 15.35 -6.06
C ILE A 189 25.17 14.41 -6.96
N ALA A 190 24.57 13.28 -7.30
CA ALA A 190 25.11 12.29 -8.22
C ALA A 190 24.00 11.36 -8.72
N PRO A 191 24.10 10.79 -9.94
CA PRO A 191 23.07 9.89 -10.48
C PRO A 191 22.88 8.60 -9.68
N TRP A 192 23.84 8.28 -8.83
CA TRP A 192 23.87 7.06 -8.02
C TRP A 192 23.58 7.31 -6.53
N LEU A 193 23.36 8.58 -6.11
CA LEU A 193 23.14 8.95 -4.71
C LEU A 193 21.95 9.91 -4.58
N GLU A 194 20.95 9.50 -3.83
CA GLU A 194 19.87 10.36 -3.37
C GLU A 194 19.95 10.52 -1.85
N LEU A 195 19.84 11.75 -1.37
CA LEU A 195 19.72 12.05 0.05
C LEU A 195 18.35 12.63 0.35
N GLY A 196 17.88 12.38 1.56
CA GLY A 196 16.59 12.86 1.99
C GLY A 196 16.54 13.22 3.48
N LEU A 197 15.55 14.04 3.81
CA LEU A 197 15.19 14.41 5.17
C LEU A 197 13.70 14.18 5.32
N ASP A 198 13.31 13.43 6.35
CA ASP A 198 11.92 13.19 6.72
C ASP A 198 11.67 13.73 8.13
N ALA A 199 10.52 14.33 8.33
CA ALA A 199 10.05 14.74 9.65
C ALA A 199 8.57 14.42 9.76
N ASN A 200 8.17 13.83 10.87
CA ASN A 200 6.77 13.59 11.16
C ASN A 200 6.44 13.87 12.63
N PHE A 201 5.22 14.32 12.82
CA PHE A 201 4.59 14.47 14.10
C PHE A 201 3.20 13.86 14.02
N ASP A 202 2.93 12.88 14.86
CA ASP A 202 1.66 12.19 14.95
C ASP A 202 1.10 12.26 16.37
N ARG A 203 -0.19 12.50 16.46
CA ARG A 203 -0.95 12.47 17.71
C ARG A 203 -2.23 11.70 17.51
N HIS A 204 -2.36 10.59 18.20
CA HIS A 204 -3.56 9.75 18.19
C HIS A 204 -4.22 9.77 19.57
N PRO A 205 -5.51 10.05 19.64
CA PRO A 205 -6.22 10.10 20.93
C PRO A 205 -6.58 8.70 21.46
N SER A 206 -6.56 7.69 20.61
CA SER A 206 -7.03 6.34 20.93
C SER A 206 -6.41 5.32 20.00
N ASP A 207 -5.19 4.89 20.30
CA ASP A 207 -4.52 3.79 19.59
C ASP A 207 -4.90 2.46 20.23
N PRO A 208 -5.19 1.42 19.44
CA PRO A 208 -5.54 0.11 19.96
C PRO A 208 -4.32 -0.64 20.50
N PHE A 209 -4.55 -1.42 21.53
CA PHE A 209 -3.58 -2.36 22.08
C PHE A 209 -4.26 -3.67 22.45
N TYR A 210 -3.69 -4.79 22.08
CA TYR A 210 -4.27 -6.13 22.26
C TYR A 210 -3.38 -7.07 23.07
N GLY A 211 -2.42 -6.53 23.86
CA GLY A 211 -1.41 -7.32 24.56
C GLY A 211 -0.22 -7.68 23.66
N ILE A 212 0.66 -8.55 24.17
CA ILE A 212 1.85 -9.05 23.48
C ILE A 212 1.67 -10.55 23.23
N GLY A 213 1.85 -10.97 21.95
CA GLY A 213 1.71 -12.36 21.53
C GLY A 213 0.57 -12.61 20.53
N ASN A 214 0.11 -13.84 20.44
CA ASN A 214 -0.95 -14.29 19.52
C ASN A 214 -2.27 -14.59 20.24
N GLY A 215 -2.52 -13.95 21.35
CA GLY A 215 -3.64 -14.24 22.23
C GLY A 215 -5.00 -14.24 21.52
N ASN A 216 -5.88 -15.10 21.97
CA ASN A 216 -7.27 -15.06 21.52
C ASN A 216 -7.98 -13.84 22.10
N ALA A 217 -8.86 -13.22 21.29
CA ALA A 217 -9.64 -12.09 21.73
C ALA A 217 -10.57 -12.48 22.90
N VAL A 218 -10.56 -11.67 23.95
CA VAL A 218 -11.52 -11.75 25.06
C VAL A 218 -12.29 -10.45 25.14
N GLN A 219 -13.54 -10.51 25.60
CA GLN A 219 -14.40 -9.31 25.69
C GLN A 219 -14.28 -8.60 27.03
N SER A 220 -13.79 -9.29 28.05
CA SER A 220 -13.56 -8.73 29.39
C SER A 220 -12.52 -9.55 30.12
N ALA A 221 -11.92 -8.95 31.15
CA ALA A 221 -11.07 -9.63 32.12
C ALA A 221 -11.45 -9.18 33.52
N ASP A 222 -11.46 -10.11 34.48
CA ASP A 222 -11.83 -9.83 35.87
C ASP A 222 -10.74 -9.05 36.63
N ALA A 223 -9.52 -9.04 36.10
CA ALA A 223 -8.37 -8.29 36.62
C ALA A 223 -7.48 -7.84 35.46
N PRO A 224 -6.65 -6.79 35.64
CA PRO A 224 -5.70 -6.37 34.63
C PRO A 224 -4.80 -7.51 34.16
N ILE A 225 -4.67 -7.66 32.85
CA ILE A 225 -3.88 -8.70 32.19
C ILE A 225 -2.39 -8.32 32.28
N ASN A 226 -1.52 -9.27 32.65
CA ASN A 226 -0.08 -9.07 32.54
C ASN A 226 0.34 -9.22 31.07
N PRO A 227 0.77 -8.15 30.37
CA PRO A 227 1.04 -8.20 28.94
C PRO A 227 2.28 -9.01 28.57
N LEU A 228 3.17 -9.32 29.52
CA LEU A 228 4.40 -10.04 29.25
C LEU A 228 4.25 -11.56 29.33
N THR A 229 3.29 -12.04 30.14
CA THR A 229 3.16 -13.46 30.47
C THR A 229 1.82 -14.08 30.09
N ASP A 230 0.77 -13.26 29.94
CA ASP A 230 -0.59 -13.70 29.61
C ASP A 230 -0.87 -13.39 28.13
N ASP A 231 -1.30 -14.39 27.39
CA ASP A 231 -1.56 -14.28 25.96
C ASP A 231 -3.03 -13.93 25.61
N ARG A 232 -3.89 -13.67 26.61
CA ARG A 232 -5.24 -13.14 26.37
C ARG A 232 -5.16 -11.74 25.77
N ALA A 233 -6.01 -11.48 24.76
CA ALA A 233 -6.03 -10.21 24.08
C ALA A 233 -7.37 -9.50 24.32
N LEU A 234 -7.35 -8.50 25.18
CA LEU A 234 -8.44 -7.56 25.39
C LEU A 234 -8.15 -6.29 24.58
N GLU A 235 -9.08 -5.87 23.74
CA GLU A 235 -8.92 -4.59 23.05
C GLU A 235 -8.96 -3.45 24.07
N ALA A 236 -7.88 -2.70 24.14
CA ALA A 236 -7.73 -1.54 25.02
C ALA A 236 -7.13 -0.39 24.24
N HIS A 237 -7.21 0.82 24.77
CA HIS A 237 -6.81 2.03 24.06
C HIS A 237 -5.86 2.88 24.90
N HIS A 238 -4.92 3.56 24.21
CA HIS A 238 -4.03 4.53 24.82
C HIS A 238 -3.89 5.75 23.90
N ARG A 239 -3.49 6.88 24.47
CA ARG A 239 -3.05 8.03 23.70
C ARG A 239 -1.61 7.85 23.29
N TYR A 240 -1.32 8.26 22.07
CA TYR A 240 -0.01 8.15 21.45
C TYR A 240 0.39 9.50 20.86
N ARG A 241 1.66 9.87 21.03
CA ARG A 241 2.29 11.00 20.37
C ARG A 241 3.69 10.62 19.94
N GLU A 242 3.99 10.84 18.68
CA GLU A 242 5.31 10.65 18.10
C GLU A 242 5.83 11.93 17.48
N ALA A 243 7.11 12.22 17.69
CA ALA A 243 7.87 13.18 16.91
C ALA A 243 9.13 12.49 16.41
N ARG A 244 9.33 12.47 15.09
CA ARG A 244 10.46 11.80 14.44
C ARG A 244 11.07 12.69 13.38
N VAL A 245 12.41 12.71 13.35
CA VAL A 245 13.21 13.31 12.26
C VAL A 245 14.20 12.26 11.79
N ALA A 246 14.31 12.07 10.46
CA ALA A 246 15.20 11.09 9.88
C ALA A 246 15.96 11.66 8.68
N VAL A 247 17.22 11.29 8.55
CA VAL A 247 18.04 11.46 7.35
C VAL A 247 18.06 10.11 6.66
N VAL A 248 17.81 10.08 5.36
CA VAL A 248 17.83 8.88 4.53
C VAL A 248 18.80 9.06 3.38
N GLY A 249 19.45 7.97 2.99
CA GLY A 249 20.33 7.94 1.83
C GLY A 249 20.05 6.68 1.02
N ASP A 250 19.95 6.80 -0.29
CA ASP A 250 19.86 5.70 -1.25
C ASP A 250 21.05 5.75 -2.19
N LEU A 251 21.89 4.73 -2.09
CA LEU A 251 23.06 4.52 -2.94
C LEU A 251 22.74 3.43 -3.97
N ARG A 252 22.57 3.82 -5.23
CA ARG A 252 22.44 2.89 -6.35
C ARG A 252 23.82 2.34 -6.73
N VAL A 253 24.07 1.07 -6.40
CA VAL A 253 25.34 0.41 -6.68
C VAL A 253 25.42 -0.03 -8.15
N ILE A 254 24.39 -0.70 -8.61
CA ILE A 254 24.13 -1.10 -9.99
C ILE A 254 22.63 -1.05 -10.23
N ASP A 255 22.19 -1.27 -11.48
CA ASP A 255 20.75 -1.31 -11.78
C ASP A 255 20.04 -2.40 -10.94
N GLY A 256 19.05 -1.99 -10.18
CA GLY A 256 18.29 -2.82 -9.25
C GLY A 256 18.95 -3.08 -7.89
N LEU A 257 20.24 -2.79 -7.67
CA LEU A 257 20.88 -2.99 -6.38
C LEU A 257 21.12 -1.66 -5.67
N HIS A 258 20.51 -1.52 -4.50
CA HIS A 258 20.55 -0.34 -3.66
C HIS A 258 21.09 -0.65 -2.26
N VAL A 259 21.86 0.27 -1.73
CA VAL A 259 22.22 0.32 -0.30
C VAL A 259 21.53 1.55 0.29
N LEU A 260 20.60 1.31 1.21
CA LEU A 260 19.89 2.38 1.88
C LEU A 260 20.40 2.54 3.31
N GLY A 261 20.58 3.79 3.71
CA GLY A 261 20.94 4.16 5.08
C GLY A 261 19.87 5.05 5.69
N THR A 262 19.51 4.82 6.93
CA THR A 262 18.57 5.68 7.68
C THR A 262 19.16 6.00 9.04
N GLY A 263 19.17 7.29 9.39
CA GLY A 263 19.46 7.78 10.73
C GLY A 263 18.27 8.56 11.25
N ALA A 264 17.71 8.22 12.40
CA ALA A 264 16.52 8.88 12.92
C ALA A 264 16.63 9.20 14.41
N LEU A 265 15.99 10.31 14.82
CA LEU A 265 15.70 10.66 16.21
C LEU A 265 14.20 10.57 16.41
N THR A 266 13.78 9.85 17.44
CA THR A 266 12.36 9.63 17.75
C THR A 266 12.08 9.93 19.22
N ASP A 267 10.97 10.62 19.48
CA ASP A 267 10.39 10.88 20.81
C ASP A 267 8.95 10.35 20.81
N LEU A 268 8.67 9.36 21.66
CA LEU A 268 7.37 8.72 21.80
C LEU A 268 6.82 9.03 23.20
N GLN A 269 5.56 9.41 23.29
CA GLN A 269 4.88 9.66 24.56
C GLN A 269 3.51 9.00 24.57
N PHE A 270 3.16 8.46 25.72
CA PHE A 270 1.92 7.74 25.94
C PHE A 270 1.12 8.35 27.09
N ALA A 271 -0.18 8.15 27.09
CA ALA A 271 -1.06 8.54 28.18
C ALA A 271 -2.36 7.71 28.11
N PRO A 272 -3.16 7.69 29.21
CA PRO A 272 -4.47 7.06 29.22
C PRO A 272 -5.36 7.58 28.11
N SER A 273 -6.10 6.69 27.43
CA SER A 273 -7.15 7.08 26.49
C SER A 273 -8.43 7.43 27.23
N THR A 274 -9.24 8.29 26.62
CA THR A 274 -10.63 8.51 27.03
C THR A 274 -11.57 7.40 26.52
N SER A 275 -11.12 6.60 25.57
CA SER A 275 -11.84 5.40 25.08
C SER A 275 -11.73 4.27 26.11
N SER A 276 -12.81 3.52 26.29
CA SER A 276 -12.88 2.43 27.27
C SER A 276 -12.88 1.07 26.53
N PRO A 277 -12.14 0.08 27.04
CA PRO A 277 -11.24 0.15 28.19
C PRO A 277 -9.94 0.88 27.85
N SER A 278 -9.40 1.65 28.80
CA SER A 278 -8.06 2.20 28.72
C SER A 278 -7.02 1.10 29.02
N ILE A 279 -5.81 1.25 28.47
CA ILE A 279 -4.72 0.29 28.65
C ILE A 279 -4.37 0.06 30.12
N GLU A 280 -4.45 1.11 30.98
CA GLU A 280 -4.17 0.98 32.41
C GLU A 280 -5.25 0.21 33.20
N THR A 281 -6.47 0.14 32.66
CA THR A 281 -7.56 -0.63 33.29
C THR A 281 -7.59 -2.07 32.81
N ALA A 282 -7.17 -2.30 31.55
CA ALA A 282 -7.20 -3.61 30.89
C ALA A 282 -5.93 -4.42 31.16
N TYR A 283 -4.79 -3.75 31.31
CA TYR A 283 -3.47 -4.38 31.44
C TYR A 283 -2.68 -3.82 32.62
N MET A 284 -1.69 -4.57 33.07
CA MET A 284 -0.66 -4.09 33.98
C MET A 284 0.28 -3.17 33.19
N ALA A 285 -0.13 -1.93 32.95
CA ALA A 285 0.57 -0.99 32.06
C ALA A 285 1.95 -0.59 32.60
N SER A 286 2.22 -0.75 33.89
CA SER A 286 3.54 -0.58 34.50
C SER A 286 4.59 -1.55 33.96
N ASP A 287 4.17 -2.70 33.45
CA ASP A 287 5.07 -3.73 32.90
C ASP A 287 5.41 -3.47 31.44
N LEU A 288 4.71 -2.52 30.79
CA LEU A 288 4.99 -2.12 29.41
C LEU A 288 6.15 -1.11 29.38
N VAL A 289 7.26 -1.52 28.81
CA VAL A 289 8.47 -0.69 28.69
C VAL A 289 8.15 0.60 27.94
N GLY A 290 8.45 1.73 28.58
CA GLY A 290 8.28 3.07 28.04
C GLY A 290 6.87 3.66 28.18
N PHE A 291 5.86 2.91 28.64
CA PHE A 291 4.50 3.43 28.73
C PHE A 291 4.39 4.64 29.66
N ALA A 292 4.94 4.55 30.86
CA ALA A 292 4.85 5.63 31.87
C ALA A 292 5.84 6.78 31.63
N THR A 293 6.99 6.51 31.03
CA THR A 293 8.09 7.48 30.89
C THR A 293 8.24 8.07 29.50
N GLY A 294 7.57 7.49 28.52
CA GLY A 294 7.86 7.72 27.10
C GLY A 294 9.13 6.97 26.67
N VAL A 295 9.47 7.13 25.41
CA VAL A 295 10.63 6.51 24.78
C VAL A 295 11.33 7.53 23.90
N ARG A 296 12.62 7.78 24.15
CA ARG A 296 13.44 8.61 23.27
C ARG A 296 14.66 7.83 22.82
N HIS A 297 14.87 7.79 21.50
CA HIS A 297 15.98 7.04 20.95
C HIS A 297 16.53 7.61 19.65
N VAL A 298 17.76 7.25 19.35
CA VAL A 298 18.39 7.40 18.03
C VAL A 298 18.39 6.05 17.36
N TYR A 299 18.04 6.01 16.10
CA TYR A 299 18.03 4.81 15.26
C TYR A 299 19.00 4.97 14.11
N GLY A 300 19.79 3.94 13.81
CA GLY A 300 20.64 3.84 12.63
C GLY A 300 20.42 2.50 11.94
N GLU A 301 20.13 2.49 10.63
CA GLU A 301 19.82 1.31 9.82
C GLU A 301 20.60 1.30 8.53
N LEU A 302 21.03 0.11 8.12
CA LEU A 302 21.46 -0.20 6.77
C LEU A 302 20.56 -1.28 6.16
N GLU A 303 20.17 -1.07 4.92
CA GLU A 303 19.40 -2.01 4.13
C GLU A 303 20.12 -2.28 2.81
N LEU A 304 20.22 -3.56 2.45
CA LEU A 304 20.61 -4.00 1.12
C LEU A 304 19.34 -4.43 0.38
N ARG A 305 19.04 -3.80 -0.75
CA ARG A 305 17.84 -4.04 -1.55
C ARG A 305 18.19 -4.39 -2.99
N TRP A 306 17.65 -5.51 -3.44
CA TRP A 306 17.62 -5.88 -4.84
C TRP A 306 16.19 -5.77 -5.36
N ASP A 307 15.94 -4.86 -6.31
CA ASP A 307 14.61 -4.59 -6.86
C ASP A 307 14.66 -4.62 -8.40
N THR A 308 14.11 -5.67 -8.96
CA THR A 308 13.98 -5.85 -10.41
C THR A 308 12.54 -5.72 -10.89
N ARG A 309 11.63 -5.31 -10.00
CA ARG A 309 10.22 -5.11 -10.34
C ARG A 309 10.11 -4.00 -11.37
N ARG A 310 9.30 -4.23 -12.38
CA ARG A 310 9.04 -3.26 -13.45
C ARG A 310 7.55 -3.19 -13.72
N PRO A 311 6.98 -2.01 -13.92
CA PRO A 311 5.59 -1.89 -14.37
C PRO A 311 5.44 -2.56 -15.73
N GLU A 312 4.29 -3.18 -15.96
CA GLU A 312 3.99 -3.83 -17.24
C GLU A 312 3.82 -2.85 -18.38
N SER A 313 3.29 -1.67 -18.06
CA SER A 313 3.08 -0.60 -18.99
C SER A 313 3.62 0.73 -18.43
N ARG A 314 3.92 1.67 -19.34
CA ARG A 314 4.32 3.02 -18.95
C ARG A 314 3.26 3.80 -18.14
N TRP A 315 2.04 3.28 -18.12
CA TRP A 315 0.90 3.89 -17.42
C TRP A 315 0.73 3.36 -16.00
N GLU A 316 1.39 2.26 -15.67
CA GLU A 316 1.29 1.62 -14.36
C GLU A 316 2.37 2.17 -13.45
N PRO A 317 2.03 2.65 -12.27
CA PRO A 317 3.02 3.00 -11.26
C PRO A 317 3.90 1.80 -10.95
N ARG A 318 5.19 2.02 -10.81
CA ARG A 318 6.19 0.96 -10.61
C ARG A 318 5.89 0.02 -9.44
N ASP A 319 5.17 0.54 -8.44
CA ASP A 319 4.88 -0.17 -7.20
C ASP A 319 3.54 -0.93 -7.22
N VAL A 320 2.76 -0.83 -8.31
CA VAL A 320 1.40 -1.37 -8.37
C VAL A 320 1.34 -2.68 -9.15
N HIS A 321 1.81 -2.68 -10.38
CA HIS A 321 1.81 -3.86 -11.23
C HIS A 321 3.20 -4.10 -11.74
N SER A 322 3.95 -4.90 -11.08
CA SER A 322 5.27 -5.20 -11.56
C SER A 322 5.47 -6.70 -11.70
N THR A 323 6.10 -7.08 -12.78
CA THR A 323 6.77 -8.37 -12.88
C THR A 323 8.18 -8.21 -12.33
N GLY A 324 8.77 -9.29 -11.82
CA GLY A 324 10.11 -9.27 -11.26
C GLY A 324 10.12 -9.55 -9.77
N SER A 325 11.23 -9.24 -9.14
CA SER A 325 11.51 -9.63 -7.76
C SER A 325 11.97 -8.43 -6.96
N LEU A 326 11.62 -8.42 -5.68
CA LEU A 326 12.25 -7.58 -4.67
C LEU A 326 12.80 -8.50 -3.57
N ALA A 327 14.04 -8.28 -3.20
CA ALA A 327 14.65 -8.91 -2.03
C ALA A 327 15.37 -7.83 -1.22
N SER A 328 15.06 -7.71 0.05
CA SER A 328 15.78 -6.81 0.93
C SER A 328 16.08 -7.45 2.28
N VAL A 329 17.20 -7.03 2.84
CA VAL A 329 17.60 -7.37 4.20
C VAL A 329 18.07 -6.10 4.88
N LEU A 330 17.67 -5.93 6.13
CA LEU A 330 18.03 -4.76 6.92
C LEU A 330 18.50 -5.15 8.31
N ALA A 331 19.36 -4.31 8.84
CA ALA A 331 19.74 -4.34 10.25
C ALA A 331 19.97 -2.91 10.74
N GLY A 332 19.45 -2.61 11.92
CA GLY A 332 19.60 -1.30 12.54
C GLY A 332 19.71 -1.40 14.04
N ARG A 333 20.37 -0.42 14.66
CA ARG A 333 20.52 -0.32 16.11
C ARG A 333 19.68 0.84 16.63
N VAL A 334 18.91 0.57 17.65
CA VAL A 334 18.23 1.55 18.47
C VAL A 334 19.10 1.84 19.70
N HIS A 335 19.50 3.09 19.85
CA HIS A 335 20.20 3.58 21.03
C HIS A 335 19.24 4.43 21.86
N ARG A 336 18.90 3.96 23.05
CA ARG A 336 17.98 4.62 23.98
C ARG A 336 18.65 5.84 24.61
N LEU A 337 18.02 7.00 24.52
CA LEU A 337 18.47 8.24 25.15
C LEU A 337 17.89 8.43 26.56
N ASP A 338 16.90 7.62 26.91
CA ASP A 338 16.40 7.43 28.26
C ASP A 338 17.19 6.30 28.97
N ALA A 339 16.80 5.93 30.16
CA ALA A 339 17.51 4.88 30.93
C ALA A 339 17.22 3.46 30.44
N GLY A 340 16.72 3.29 29.20
CA GLY A 340 16.36 1.96 28.66
C GLY A 340 17.52 1.24 27.99
N THR A 341 17.31 -0.04 27.71
CA THR A 341 18.29 -0.93 27.06
C THR A 341 18.31 -0.69 25.54
N ASP A 342 19.50 -0.66 24.94
CA ASP A 342 19.72 -0.66 23.50
C ASP A 342 19.34 -2.01 22.90
N PHE A 343 18.83 -2.00 21.68
CA PHE A 343 18.50 -3.23 20.97
C PHE A 343 18.72 -3.09 19.46
N TRP A 344 18.75 -4.23 18.77
CA TRP A 344 18.83 -4.27 17.32
C TRP A 344 17.46 -4.58 16.72
N ARG A 345 17.20 -3.98 15.57
CA ARG A 345 16.13 -4.36 14.65
C ARG A 345 16.74 -5.06 13.45
N TYR A 346 16.06 -6.06 12.94
CA TYR A 346 16.45 -6.75 11.71
C TYR A 346 15.21 -7.18 10.95
N GLY A 347 15.35 -7.28 9.63
CA GLY A 347 14.22 -7.65 8.80
C GLY A 347 14.63 -8.19 7.45
N VAL A 348 13.69 -8.89 6.82
CA VAL A 348 13.78 -9.42 5.46
C VAL A 348 12.45 -9.19 4.76
N GLU A 349 12.52 -8.78 3.50
CA GLU A 349 11.37 -8.66 2.62
C GLU A 349 11.68 -9.34 1.30
N LEU A 350 10.82 -10.27 0.90
CA LEU A 350 10.91 -10.96 -0.39
C LEU A 350 9.58 -10.80 -1.12
N GLN A 351 9.63 -10.35 -2.35
CA GLN A 351 8.44 -10.27 -3.22
C GLN A 351 8.79 -10.85 -4.58
N GLN A 352 7.85 -11.59 -5.15
CA GLN A 352 7.98 -12.14 -6.49
C GLN A 352 6.65 -12.00 -7.21
N TYR A 353 6.70 -11.47 -8.42
CA TYR A 353 5.56 -11.27 -9.28
C TYR A 353 5.69 -12.13 -10.53
N PHE A 354 4.62 -12.87 -10.83
CA PHE A 354 4.56 -13.78 -11.97
C PHE A 354 3.38 -13.43 -12.87
N ARG A 355 3.63 -13.19 -14.12
CA ARG A 355 2.58 -13.14 -15.13
C ARG A 355 2.14 -14.54 -15.50
N ILE A 356 0.83 -14.85 -15.45
CA ILE A 356 0.32 -16.21 -15.63
C ILE A 356 -0.13 -16.46 -17.07
N ALA A 357 -0.55 -15.42 -17.80
CA ALA A 357 -1.13 -15.55 -19.14
C ALA A 357 -0.78 -14.33 -20.00
N THR A 358 -1.05 -14.44 -21.31
CA THR A 358 -1.10 -13.28 -22.20
C THR A 358 -2.28 -12.40 -21.76
N GLY A 359 -1.98 -11.28 -21.15
CA GLY A 359 -2.95 -10.36 -20.58
C GLY A 359 -2.61 -9.99 -19.12
N PRO A 360 -3.33 -9.04 -18.57
CA PRO A 360 -3.02 -8.47 -17.27
C PRO A 360 -3.49 -9.36 -16.11
N ARG A 361 -2.80 -10.48 -15.93
CA ARG A 361 -3.05 -11.44 -14.84
C ARG A 361 -1.76 -11.76 -14.14
N LEU A 362 -1.71 -11.42 -12.87
CA LEU A 362 -0.52 -11.47 -12.04
C LEU A 362 -0.74 -12.35 -10.80
N ILE A 363 0.26 -13.12 -10.41
CA ILE A 363 0.38 -13.65 -9.06
C ILE A 363 1.53 -12.92 -8.37
N GLY A 364 1.22 -12.26 -7.25
CA GLY A 364 2.20 -11.73 -6.32
C GLY A 364 2.37 -12.69 -5.14
N VAL A 365 3.60 -12.98 -4.78
CA VAL A 365 3.94 -13.70 -3.55
C VAL A 365 4.84 -12.80 -2.73
N ARG A 366 4.50 -12.62 -1.45
CA ARG A 366 5.26 -11.82 -0.50
C ARG A 366 5.62 -12.64 0.73
N PHE A 367 6.83 -12.45 1.20
CA PHE A 367 7.26 -12.88 2.52
C PHE A 367 7.91 -11.71 3.24
N HIS A 368 7.50 -11.49 4.48
CA HIS A 368 8.05 -10.48 5.37
C HIS A 368 8.43 -11.12 6.70
N GLY A 369 9.62 -10.80 7.16
CA GLY A 369 10.09 -11.20 8.48
C GLY A 369 10.73 -10.00 9.17
N ALA A 370 10.40 -9.78 10.43
CA ALA A 370 10.93 -8.69 11.22
C ALA A 370 11.24 -9.17 12.65
N GLY A 371 12.25 -8.59 13.27
CA GLY A 371 12.58 -8.95 14.63
C GLY A 371 13.38 -7.90 15.37
N VAL A 372 13.39 -8.03 16.70
CA VAL A 372 14.18 -7.24 17.62
C VAL A 372 14.98 -8.14 18.56
N THR A 373 16.14 -7.67 18.99
CA THR A 373 16.89 -8.30 20.10
C THR A 373 16.39 -7.75 21.43
N GLY A 374 16.72 -8.44 22.52
CA GLY A 374 16.27 -8.05 23.86
C GLY A 374 14.99 -8.78 24.30
N GLY A 375 14.60 -8.65 25.55
CA GLY A 375 13.40 -9.23 26.16
C GLY A 375 12.14 -8.39 25.88
N ARG A 376 10.95 -8.96 26.10
CA ARG A 376 9.68 -8.21 26.11
C ARG A 376 9.66 -7.11 27.19
N ASP A 377 10.43 -7.32 28.26
CA ASP A 377 10.64 -6.43 29.40
C ASP A 377 11.79 -5.43 29.21
N GLU A 378 12.47 -5.45 28.05
CA GLU A 378 13.56 -4.54 27.70
C GLU A 378 13.21 -3.64 26.52
N VAL A 379 12.47 -4.17 25.54
CA VAL A 379 12.09 -3.46 24.31
C VAL A 379 10.77 -2.72 24.51
N PRO A 380 10.68 -1.44 24.17
CA PRO A 380 9.40 -0.72 24.19
C PRO A 380 8.34 -1.47 23.41
N PHE A 381 7.12 -1.54 23.95
CA PHE A 381 6.05 -2.33 23.35
C PHE A 381 5.68 -1.85 21.93
N THR A 382 5.87 -0.58 21.62
CA THR A 382 5.64 0.01 20.28
C THR A 382 6.74 -0.32 19.27
N GLU A 383 7.90 -0.78 19.75
CA GLU A 383 9.04 -1.14 18.91
C GLU A 383 9.06 -2.64 18.55
N LEU A 384 8.13 -3.41 19.12
CA LEU A 384 7.94 -4.81 18.77
C LEU A 384 7.30 -4.95 17.39
N PRO A 385 7.80 -5.84 16.52
CA PRO A 385 7.16 -6.16 15.25
C PRO A 385 5.69 -6.52 15.38
N MET A 386 4.86 -6.03 14.47
CA MET A 386 3.41 -6.12 14.53
C MET A 386 2.82 -6.74 13.28
N LEU A 387 1.67 -7.42 13.43
CA LEU A 387 0.83 -7.93 12.35
C LEU A 387 -0.63 -7.54 12.59
N GLY A 388 -1.35 -7.33 11.51
CA GLY A 388 -2.73 -6.87 11.46
C GLY A 388 -2.86 -5.55 10.73
N GLY A 389 -4.00 -5.29 10.12
CA GLY A 389 -4.26 -4.09 9.33
C GLY A 389 -4.16 -4.33 7.84
N SER A 390 -4.02 -3.25 7.07
CA SER A 390 -4.04 -3.31 5.59
C SER A 390 -2.73 -3.80 4.99
N ALA A 391 -1.59 -3.55 5.64
CA ALA A 391 -0.26 -3.88 5.10
C ALA A 391 0.18 -5.31 5.39
N PHE A 392 -0.17 -5.83 6.57
CA PHE A 392 0.25 -7.16 7.03
C PHE A 392 -0.92 -7.89 7.68
N LEU A 393 -1.21 -9.10 7.21
CA LEU A 393 -2.24 -9.98 7.77
C LEU A 393 -3.66 -9.36 7.75
N ARG A 394 -4.10 -8.99 6.55
CA ARG A 394 -5.45 -8.45 6.30
C ARG A 394 -6.53 -9.37 6.84
N GLY A 395 -7.65 -8.81 7.30
CA GLY A 395 -8.73 -9.55 7.97
C GLY A 395 -8.61 -9.53 9.50
N TYR A 396 -7.54 -8.97 10.03
CA TYR A 396 -7.37 -8.66 11.45
C TYR A 396 -7.28 -7.16 11.67
N SER A 397 -7.67 -6.71 12.85
CA SER A 397 -7.56 -5.31 13.26
C SER A 397 -6.11 -4.82 13.18
N PHE A 398 -5.94 -3.53 13.02
CA PHE A 398 -4.63 -2.89 13.00
C PHE A 398 -3.85 -3.21 14.28
N GLU A 399 -2.57 -3.60 14.14
CA GLU A 399 -1.67 -3.97 15.25
C GLU A 399 -2.20 -5.07 16.18
N ARG A 400 -3.03 -5.98 15.66
CA ARG A 400 -3.68 -7.03 16.45
C ARG A 400 -2.71 -7.96 17.15
N PHE A 401 -1.57 -8.24 16.56
CA PHE A 401 -0.55 -9.12 17.09
C PHE A 401 0.78 -8.40 17.12
N ARG A 402 1.50 -8.51 18.22
CA ARG A 402 2.86 -7.96 18.36
C ARG A 402 3.72 -8.83 19.25
N ASP A 403 4.98 -9.03 18.88
CA ASP A 403 5.97 -9.74 19.68
C ASP A 403 7.38 -9.45 19.14
N ARG A 404 8.40 -10.07 19.73
CA ARG A 404 9.80 -9.84 19.37
C ARG A 404 10.16 -10.23 17.93
N VAL A 405 9.44 -11.18 17.34
CA VAL A 405 9.61 -11.60 15.94
C VAL A 405 8.25 -11.69 15.29
N ALA A 406 8.13 -11.21 14.07
CA ALA A 406 6.97 -11.37 13.20
C ALA A 406 7.38 -12.12 11.92
N ALA A 407 6.52 -13.03 11.46
CA ALA A 407 6.64 -13.65 10.15
C ALA A 407 5.29 -13.61 9.44
N PHE A 408 5.31 -13.21 8.19
CA PHE A 408 4.14 -12.99 7.36
C PHE A 408 4.40 -13.47 5.94
N GLY A 409 3.43 -14.10 5.34
CA GLY A 409 3.40 -14.48 3.92
C GLY A 409 2.07 -14.12 3.30
N SER A 410 2.09 -13.70 2.05
CA SER A 410 0.90 -13.36 1.28
C SER A 410 0.99 -13.94 -0.12
N VAL A 411 -0.14 -14.38 -0.64
CA VAL A 411 -0.32 -14.71 -2.06
C VAL A 411 -1.49 -13.90 -2.56
N GLN A 412 -1.29 -13.17 -3.65
CA GLN A 412 -2.29 -12.32 -4.28
C GLN A 412 -2.41 -12.68 -5.76
N TYR A 413 -3.63 -12.92 -6.21
CA TYR A 413 -3.98 -13.06 -7.63
C TYR A 413 -4.70 -11.80 -8.08
N GLN A 414 -4.20 -11.15 -9.12
CA GLN A 414 -4.65 -9.86 -9.60
C GLN A 414 -5.02 -9.94 -11.08
N TRP A 415 -6.05 -9.20 -11.47
CA TRP A 415 -6.50 -9.09 -12.87
C TRP A 415 -7.16 -7.73 -13.11
N ASP A 416 -7.02 -7.21 -14.32
CA ASP A 416 -7.63 -5.95 -14.70
C ASP A 416 -9.14 -6.10 -14.89
N LEU A 417 -9.90 -5.19 -14.29
CA LEU A 417 -11.31 -4.96 -14.59
C LEU A 417 -11.47 -3.89 -15.68
N SER A 418 -10.58 -2.91 -15.69
CA SER A 418 -10.50 -1.85 -16.69
C SER A 418 -9.07 -1.30 -16.73
N HIS A 419 -8.80 -0.35 -17.61
CA HIS A 419 -7.48 0.30 -17.71
C HIS A 419 -7.07 1.12 -16.48
N LEU A 420 -8.00 1.36 -15.55
CA LEU A 420 -7.77 2.12 -14.31
C LEU A 420 -8.08 1.32 -13.05
N ILE A 421 -8.62 0.11 -13.17
CA ILE A 421 -8.97 -0.71 -12.00
C ILE A 421 -8.54 -2.14 -12.16
N ASP A 422 -7.89 -2.59 -11.12
CA ASP A 422 -7.61 -3.99 -10.90
C ASP A 422 -8.40 -4.54 -9.74
N ALA A 423 -8.75 -5.79 -9.89
CA ALA A 423 -9.29 -6.58 -8.79
C ALA A 423 -8.26 -7.60 -8.35
N TYR A 424 -8.27 -7.94 -7.09
CA TYR A 424 -7.40 -8.99 -6.56
C TYR A 424 -8.11 -9.86 -5.53
N LEU A 425 -7.66 -11.10 -5.46
CA LEU A 425 -7.93 -12.05 -4.38
C LEU A 425 -6.65 -12.27 -3.62
N PHE A 426 -6.73 -12.40 -2.31
CA PHE A 426 -5.55 -12.64 -1.50
C PHE A 426 -5.78 -13.65 -0.37
N THR A 427 -4.68 -14.23 0.05
CA THR A 427 -4.59 -15.01 1.28
C THR A 427 -3.31 -14.62 1.99
N ASP A 428 -3.44 -14.21 3.24
CA ASP A 428 -2.38 -13.80 4.14
C ASP A 428 -2.22 -14.82 5.25
N VAL A 429 -1.00 -15.14 5.60
CA VAL A 429 -0.67 -16.05 6.69
C VAL A 429 0.41 -15.40 7.54
N GLY A 430 0.19 -15.31 8.86
CA GLY A 430 1.17 -14.65 9.72
C GLY A 430 1.07 -15.08 11.17
N ARG A 431 2.15 -14.84 11.90
CA ARG A 431 2.22 -15.05 13.34
C ARG A 431 3.38 -14.25 13.92
N VAL A 432 3.24 -13.84 15.18
CA VAL A 432 4.34 -13.27 15.96
C VAL A 432 4.91 -14.31 16.94
N PHE A 433 6.17 -14.14 17.33
CA PHE A 433 6.88 -15.13 18.13
C PHE A 433 7.74 -14.45 19.19
N PRO A 434 7.91 -15.09 20.37
CA PRO A 434 8.78 -14.57 21.43
C PRO A 434 10.27 -14.58 21.08
N GLY A 435 10.68 -15.32 20.06
CA GLY A 435 12.08 -15.43 19.61
C GLY A 435 12.21 -16.25 18.34
N LEU A 436 13.36 -16.15 17.66
CA LEU A 436 13.66 -16.91 16.45
C LEU A 436 13.71 -18.42 16.68
N ASP A 437 14.09 -18.85 17.88
CA ASP A 437 14.13 -20.25 18.32
C ASP A 437 12.73 -20.88 18.47
N GLN A 438 11.69 -20.05 18.52
CA GLN A 438 10.30 -20.48 18.68
C GLN A 438 9.48 -20.41 17.38
N LEU A 439 10.13 -20.22 16.26
CA LEU A 439 9.46 -20.20 14.97
C LEU A 439 8.78 -21.55 14.69
N THR A 440 7.51 -21.53 14.37
CA THR A 440 6.70 -22.70 14.06
C THR A 440 5.58 -22.38 13.10
N ALA A 441 5.23 -23.33 12.24
CA ALA A 441 4.06 -23.22 11.36
C ALA A 441 2.73 -23.53 12.08
N ARG A 442 2.77 -23.98 13.34
CA ARG A 442 1.56 -24.27 14.11
C ARG A 442 0.93 -22.99 14.62
N GLY A 443 -0.39 -22.91 14.57
CA GLY A 443 -1.15 -21.75 15.07
C GLY A 443 -0.93 -20.47 14.28
N MET A 444 -0.59 -20.57 12.99
CA MET A 444 -0.57 -19.44 12.09
C MET A 444 -1.98 -18.86 11.96
N ARG A 445 -2.07 -17.53 11.94
CA ARG A 445 -3.30 -16.80 11.67
C ARG A 445 -3.44 -16.63 10.16
N VAL A 446 -4.67 -16.75 9.67
CA VAL A 446 -4.95 -16.67 8.23
C VAL A 446 -6.04 -15.64 7.99
N GLY A 447 -5.74 -14.69 7.12
CA GLY A 447 -6.68 -13.74 6.55
C GLY A 447 -6.86 -14.00 5.07
N TYR A 448 -8.03 -13.69 4.54
CA TYR A 448 -8.34 -13.82 3.12
C TYR A 448 -9.37 -12.78 2.70
N GLY A 449 -9.39 -12.45 1.43
CA GLY A 449 -10.32 -11.45 0.97
C GLY A 449 -10.20 -11.11 -0.50
N VAL A 450 -10.90 -10.03 -0.83
CA VAL A 450 -10.95 -9.45 -2.17
C VAL A 450 -10.64 -7.97 -2.07
N GLY A 451 -10.10 -7.40 -3.12
CA GLY A 451 -9.86 -5.97 -3.16
C GLY A 451 -9.88 -5.40 -4.56
N LEU A 452 -9.81 -4.09 -4.59
CA LEU A 452 -9.76 -3.28 -5.80
C LEU A 452 -8.63 -2.28 -5.65
N GLU A 453 -7.82 -2.14 -6.67
CA GLU A 453 -6.83 -1.08 -6.84
C GLU A 453 -7.26 -0.16 -7.96
N MET A 454 -7.17 1.14 -7.74
CA MET A 454 -7.45 2.16 -8.73
C MET A 454 -6.17 2.91 -9.06
N HIS A 455 -5.83 2.97 -10.33
CA HIS A 455 -4.69 3.69 -10.83
C HIS A 455 -5.11 5.02 -11.44
N GLY A 456 -4.30 6.05 -11.21
CA GLY A 456 -4.36 7.26 -12.01
C GLY A 456 -3.30 7.22 -13.10
N THR A 457 -3.52 7.95 -14.20
CA THR A 457 -2.53 8.09 -15.27
C THR A 457 -1.21 8.74 -14.82
N HIS A 458 -1.17 9.26 -13.59
CA HIS A 458 -0.03 9.95 -13.00
C HIS A 458 0.48 9.30 -11.70
N GLY A 459 0.18 8.02 -11.50
CA GLY A 459 0.71 7.27 -10.37
C GLY A 459 -0.11 7.35 -9.07
N PHE A 460 -1.34 7.89 -9.13
CA PHE A 460 -2.25 7.86 -7.99
C PHE A 460 -2.80 6.45 -7.82
N VAL A 461 -2.71 5.92 -6.61
CA VAL A 461 -3.18 4.57 -6.28
C VAL A 461 -4.09 4.63 -5.06
N VAL A 462 -5.27 4.07 -5.19
CA VAL A 462 -6.19 3.82 -4.08
C VAL A 462 -6.45 2.33 -4.05
N GLU A 463 -6.14 1.70 -2.94
CA GLU A 463 -6.48 0.31 -2.68
C GLU A 463 -7.64 0.24 -1.70
N SER A 464 -8.59 -0.65 -1.97
CA SER A 464 -9.66 -1.00 -1.04
C SER A 464 -9.78 -2.50 -0.93
N SER A 465 -9.98 -3.01 0.28
CA SER A 465 -10.16 -4.44 0.48
C SER A 465 -11.26 -4.77 1.47
N LEU A 466 -11.90 -5.89 1.23
CA LEU A 466 -12.83 -6.55 2.13
C LEU A 466 -12.20 -7.88 2.53
N ALA A 467 -11.89 -8.01 3.77
CA ALA A 467 -11.14 -9.13 4.33
C ALA A 467 -11.89 -9.82 5.46
N SER A 468 -11.66 -11.10 5.61
CA SER A 468 -12.08 -11.89 6.76
C SER A 468 -10.92 -12.76 7.25
N SER A 469 -11.08 -13.39 8.39
CA SER A 469 -10.06 -14.26 8.95
C SER A 469 -10.64 -15.59 9.42
N ILE A 470 -9.79 -16.57 9.70
CA ILE A 470 -10.21 -17.85 10.28
C ILE A 470 -10.78 -17.68 11.70
N ASP A 471 -10.47 -16.58 12.38
CA ASP A 471 -11.02 -16.26 13.69
C ASP A 471 -12.38 -15.53 13.59
N GLY A 472 -12.87 -15.29 12.37
CA GLY A 472 -14.11 -14.59 12.08
C GLY A 472 -13.93 -13.08 11.92
N GLY A 473 -15.06 -12.37 11.80
CA GLY A 473 -15.07 -10.93 11.56
C GLY A 473 -14.92 -10.55 10.09
N VAL A 474 -15.25 -9.29 9.79
CA VAL A 474 -15.08 -8.69 8.46
C VAL A 474 -14.41 -7.33 8.66
N VAL A 475 -13.34 -7.09 7.95
CA VAL A 475 -12.57 -5.85 7.98
C VAL A 475 -12.62 -5.20 6.61
N PHE A 476 -13.02 -3.95 6.57
CA PHE A 476 -12.93 -3.11 5.38
C PHE A 476 -11.76 -2.14 5.56
N SER A 477 -10.91 -2.05 4.57
CA SER A 477 -9.80 -1.09 4.56
C SER A 477 -9.76 -0.30 3.25
N VAL A 478 -9.33 0.95 3.36
CA VAL A 478 -8.95 1.80 2.24
C VAL A 478 -7.56 2.33 2.53
N SER A 479 -6.64 2.06 1.64
CA SER A 479 -5.25 2.49 1.71
C SER A 479 -4.87 3.24 0.44
N LEU A 480 -3.91 4.11 0.58
CA LEU A 480 -3.35 4.86 -0.53
C LEU A 480 -2.01 4.32 -1.00
N ASN A 481 -1.48 3.36 -0.29
CA ASN A 481 -0.24 2.68 -0.68
C ASN A 481 -0.54 1.23 -1.02
N PRO A 482 0.12 0.64 -2.02
CA PRO A 482 0.03 -0.78 -2.32
C PRO A 482 0.40 -1.63 -1.09
N VAL A 483 -0.37 -2.68 -0.81
CA VAL A 483 -0.11 -3.61 0.31
C VAL A 483 1.26 -4.28 0.19
N LEU A 484 1.74 -4.45 -1.03
CA LEU A 484 3.05 -5.06 -1.30
C LEU A 484 4.21 -4.05 -1.29
N ASP A 485 3.98 -2.80 -0.87
CA ASP A 485 5.03 -1.80 -0.70
C ASP A 485 5.89 -2.10 0.53
N THR A 486 7.21 -2.00 0.35
CA THR A 486 8.19 -2.19 1.43
C THR A 486 8.28 -1.03 2.41
N LYS A 487 7.72 0.13 2.08
CA LYS A 487 7.83 1.35 2.89
C LYS A 487 7.06 1.30 4.21
N GLU A 488 6.06 0.44 4.32
CA GLU A 488 5.26 0.26 5.53
C GLU A 488 5.82 -0.80 6.50
N ARG A 489 7.11 -1.11 6.43
CA ARG A 489 7.73 -2.14 7.27
C ARG A 489 7.75 -1.84 8.77
N TRP A 490 7.81 -0.56 9.08
CA TRP A 490 7.97 -0.09 10.44
C TRP A 490 7.07 1.12 10.68
N ARG A 491 6.12 0.93 11.48
CA ARG A 491 5.47 1.99 12.22
C ARG A 491 5.78 1.83 13.65
#